data_af05c4fb7007628d5c547642694bb7bd
#
_entry.id   af05c4fb7007628d5c547642694bb7bd
#
_cell.length_a   1.000
_cell.length_b   1.000
_cell.length_c   1.000
_cell.angle_alpha   90.00
_cell.angle_beta   90.00
_cell.angle_gamma   90.00
#
_symmetry.space_group_name_H-M   'P 1'
#
loop_
_entity.id
_entity.type
_entity.pdbx_description
1 polymer ?
#
loop_
_entity_poly.entity_id
_entity_poly.type
_entity_poly.pdbx_seq_one_letter_code
_entity_poly.pdbx_strand_id
1 'polypeptide(L)'
;MWDDADTAIGGNRDRFPSTQVSLIEAAAGEPLALERVVALYWKPVYKFIRFKFRKDNEAAKDLTQSFFASALERDFFQRFDPSKAGFRTYLRLAVERFAANRHEAENRQKRGGGVEFANLDEQASGTESPEDIYFQEWRRQLFALAIEDLRAACLEAGKHTEWAVFEAYDLAEGDRPDYAELERRHGVAQTSVTNYLSWARRRLRAMVTARLRGVTSGEGEFRDEMRRLWS
;
A
#
# COMPACT_ATOMS: atom_id res chain seq x y z
N MET A 1 10.06 -0.10 44.88
CA MET A 1 10.65 1.05 44.17
C MET A 1 11.22 0.49 42.88
N TRP A 2 10.42 0.49 41.81
CA TRP A 2 10.81 -0.01 40.49
C TRP A 2 11.30 1.18 39.70
N ASP A 3 12.56 1.13 39.33
CA ASP A 3 13.26 2.18 38.63
C ASP A 3 12.75 2.25 37.18
N ASP A 4 12.21 3.40 36.80
CA ASP A 4 11.50 3.68 35.55
C ASP A 4 12.48 4.03 34.40
N ALA A 5 13.73 3.57 34.50
CA ALA A 5 14.80 3.93 33.56
C ALA A 5 14.80 3.11 32.26
N ASP A 6 14.03 2.01 32.17
CA ASP A 6 14.09 1.10 31.03
C ASP A 6 12.93 1.30 30.01
N THR A 7 12.07 2.28 30.24
CA THR A 7 11.03 2.71 29.30
C THR A 7 11.40 3.93 28.46
N ALA A 8 12.51 4.55 28.74
CA ALA A 8 13.07 5.60 27.92
C ALA A 8 13.92 4.99 26.77
N ILE A 9 13.29 4.41 25.77
CA ILE A 9 13.85 4.51 24.43
C ILE A 9 13.66 5.99 24.04
N GLY A 10 14.54 6.83 24.58
CA GLY A 10 14.76 8.19 24.19
C GLY A 10 15.36 8.22 22.80
N GLY A 11 14.55 7.89 21.81
CA GLY A 11 14.72 8.43 20.49
C GLY A 11 14.54 9.92 20.65
N ASN A 12 15.61 10.65 20.41
CA ASN A 12 15.74 12.07 20.28
C ASN A 12 14.38 12.66 19.81
N ARG A 13 13.82 13.61 20.59
CA ARG A 13 12.76 14.47 20.15
C ARG A 13 13.29 15.43 19.10
N ASP A 14 13.87 14.88 18.05
CA ASP A 14 14.14 15.62 16.85
C ASP A 14 12.77 16.01 16.32
N ARG A 15 12.50 17.28 16.43
CA ARG A 15 11.43 18.01 15.76
C ARG A 15 11.29 17.36 14.39
N PHE A 16 10.16 16.71 14.13
CA PHE A 16 9.74 16.45 12.79
C PHE A 16 9.86 17.78 12.06
N PRO A 17 10.70 17.90 11.03
CA PRO A 17 10.79 19.15 10.30
C PRO A 17 9.37 19.50 9.88
N SER A 18 8.96 20.71 10.17
CA SER A 18 7.62 21.24 9.92
C SER A 18 7.27 21.40 8.44
N THR A 19 8.06 20.77 7.58
CA THR A 19 7.85 20.67 6.13
C THR A 19 8.32 19.29 5.71
N GLN A 20 7.55 18.25 6.05
CA GLN A 20 7.69 17.01 5.30
C GLN A 20 7.14 17.30 3.91
N VAL A 21 8.03 17.49 2.96
CA VAL A 21 7.70 17.35 1.53
C VAL A 21 7.00 16.02 1.43
N SER A 22 5.74 16.02 0.98
CA SER A 22 4.99 14.77 0.90
C SER A 22 5.75 13.83 -0.04
N LEU A 23 5.66 12.53 0.19
CA LEU A 23 6.27 11.55 -0.73
C LEU A 23 5.84 11.80 -2.18
N ILE A 24 4.65 12.36 -2.37
CA ILE A 24 4.08 12.70 -3.66
C ILE A 24 4.81 13.89 -4.31
N GLU A 25 5.13 14.93 -3.54
CA GLU A 25 5.92 16.07 -4.04
C GLU A 25 7.36 15.65 -4.34
N ALA A 26 7.96 14.83 -3.47
CA ALA A 26 9.29 14.29 -3.69
C ALA A 26 9.36 13.39 -4.95
N ALA A 27 8.29 12.64 -5.25
CA ALA A 27 8.23 11.79 -6.44
C ALA A 27 8.32 12.57 -7.77
N ALA A 28 8.11 13.88 -7.74
CA ALA A 28 8.30 14.73 -8.91
C ALA A 28 9.78 14.94 -9.33
N GLY A 29 10.73 14.67 -8.42
CA GLY A 29 12.16 14.91 -8.69
C GLY A 29 13.11 13.85 -8.11
N GLU A 30 12.63 12.98 -7.21
CA GLU A 30 13.47 12.00 -6.52
C GLU A 30 13.11 10.57 -6.94
N PRO A 31 14.02 9.82 -7.60
CA PRO A 31 13.76 8.44 -8.04
C PRO A 31 13.28 7.50 -6.93
N LEU A 32 13.88 7.58 -5.73
CA LEU A 32 13.50 6.74 -4.61
C LEU A 32 12.08 7.04 -4.07
N ALA A 33 11.68 8.31 -4.08
CA ALA A 33 10.32 8.68 -3.70
C ALA A 33 9.31 8.15 -4.70
N LEU A 34 9.63 8.25 -5.99
CA LEU A 34 8.84 7.68 -7.07
C LEU A 34 8.69 6.16 -6.96
N GLU A 35 9.78 5.43 -6.74
CA GLU A 35 9.74 3.99 -6.55
C GLU A 35 8.78 3.60 -5.42
N ARG A 36 8.80 4.34 -4.30
CA ARG A 36 7.89 4.11 -3.17
C ARG A 36 6.42 4.36 -3.53
N VAL A 37 6.14 5.39 -4.34
CA VAL A 37 4.77 5.65 -4.83
C VAL A 37 4.35 4.53 -5.78
N VAL A 38 5.18 4.14 -6.73
CA VAL A 38 4.91 3.05 -7.66
C VAL A 38 4.69 1.74 -6.91
N ALA A 39 5.54 1.40 -5.94
CA ALA A 39 5.39 0.19 -5.13
C ALA A 39 4.03 0.13 -4.40
N LEU A 40 3.52 1.27 -3.92
CA LEU A 40 2.22 1.33 -3.25
C LEU A 40 1.04 1.24 -4.22
N TYR A 41 1.16 1.81 -5.42
CA TYR A 41 0.03 2.01 -6.32
C TYR A 41 -0.01 1.09 -7.54
N TRP A 42 1.06 0.36 -7.85
CA TRP A 42 1.12 -0.54 -9.01
C TRP A 42 -0.01 -1.58 -9.03
N LYS A 43 -0.11 -2.38 -7.98
CA LYS A 43 -1.15 -3.43 -7.89
C LYS A 43 -2.58 -2.87 -7.86
N PRO A 44 -2.89 -1.82 -7.09
CA PRO A 44 -4.18 -1.14 -7.16
C PRO A 44 -4.55 -0.68 -8.56
N VAL A 45 -3.63 0.00 -9.25
CA VAL A 45 -3.85 0.50 -10.62
C VAL A 45 -4.05 -0.65 -11.59
N TYR A 46 -3.19 -1.68 -11.54
CA TYR A 46 -3.33 -2.87 -12.37
C TYR A 46 -4.70 -3.54 -12.20
N LYS A 47 -5.12 -3.79 -10.97
CA LYS A 47 -6.42 -4.41 -10.71
C LYS A 47 -7.58 -3.52 -11.16
N PHE A 48 -7.50 -2.22 -10.88
CA PHE A 48 -8.52 -1.27 -11.35
C PHE A 48 -8.69 -1.31 -12.86
N ILE A 49 -7.59 -1.23 -13.62
CA ILE A 49 -7.62 -1.31 -15.08
C ILE A 49 -8.20 -2.64 -15.53
N ARG A 50 -7.74 -3.76 -14.95
CA ARG A 50 -8.18 -5.09 -15.32
C ARG A 50 -9.70 -5.26 -15.18
N PHE A 51 -10.26 -4.86 -14.04
CA PHE A 51 -11.67 -5.04 -13.75
C PHE A 51 -12.57 -4.00 -14.44
N LYS A 52 -12.18 -2.71 -14.40
CA LYS A 52 -13.00 -1.65 -14.99
C LYS A 52 -13.09 -1.73 -16.51
N PHE A 53 -11.98 -2.04 -17.17
CA PHE A 53 -11.89 -2.10 -18.64
C PHE A 53 -11.92 -3.52 -19.19
N ARG A 54 -12.17 -4.51 -18.34
CA ARG A 54 -12.23 -5.94 -18.69
C ARG A 54 -11.05 -6.39 -19.56
N LYS A 55 -9.84 -5.99 -19.15
CA LYS A 55 -8.60 -6.35 -19.83
C LYS A 55 -8.08 -7.70 -19.31
N ASP A 56 -7.44 -8.48 -20.18
CA ASP A 56 -6.68 -9.64 -19.73
C ASP A 56 -5.44 -9.22 -18.92
N ASN A 57 -4.72 -10.22 -18.40
CA ASN A 57 -3.58 -9.99 -17.52
C ASN A 57 -2.48 -9.16 -18.18
N GLU A 58 -2.10 -9.48 -19.41
CA GLU A 58 -0.99 -8.83 -20.10
C GLU A 58 -1.38 -7.41 -20.54
N ALA A 59 -2.55 -7.24 -21.15
CA ALA A 59 -3.03 -5.91 -21.53
C ALA A 59 -3.20 -4.96 -20.33
N ALA A 60 -3.62 -5.49 -19.16
CA ALA A 60 -3.72 -4.69 -17.95
C ALA A 60 -2.34 -4.29 -17.39
N LYS A 61 -1.34 -5.19 -17.44
CA LYS A 61 0.05 -4.88 -17.07
C LYS A 61 0.65 -3.82 -17.99
N ASP A 62 0.50 -3.99 -19.30
CA ASP A 62 1.02 -3.05 -20.30
C ASP A 62 0.42 -1.66 -20.15
N LEU A 63 -0.90 -1.58 -19.91
CA LEU A 63 -1.56 -0.30 -19.64
C LEU A 63 -1.08 0.34 -18.33
N THR A 64 -0.87 -0.46 -17.29
CA THR A 64 -0.33 0.02 -16.02
C THR A 64 1.07 0.58 -16.19
N GLN A 65 1.94 -0.15 -16.86
CA GLN A 65 3.31 0.29 -17.16
C GLN A 65 3.31 1.58 -18.01
N SER A 66 2.51 1.60 -19.07
CA SER A 66 2.37 2.77 -19.94
C SER A 66 1.84 4.00 -19.22
N PHE A 67 0.91 3.80 -18.26
CA PHE A 67 0.41 4.89 -17.41
C PHE A 67 1.52 5.49 -16.57
N PHE A 68 2.25 4.66 -15.81
CA PHE A 68 3.33 5.18 -14.95
C PHE A 68 4.46 5.81 -15.77
N ALA A 69 4.85 5.23 -16.91
CA ALA A 69 5.81 5.85 -17.81
C ALA A 69 5.33 7.24 -18.29
N SER A 70 4.07 7.35 -18.75
CA SER A 70 3.48 8.63 -19.17
C SER A 70 3.33 9.64 -18.03
N ALA A 71 3.08 9.16 -16.80
CA ALA A 71 2.98 10.03 -15.63
C ALA A 71 4.33 10.69 -15.31
N LEU A 72 5.43 9.95 -15.52
CA LEU A 72 6.80 10.48 -15.37
C LEU A 72 7.15 11.56 -16.38
N GLU A 73 6.77 11.34 -17.65
CA GLU A 73 7.10 12.27 -18.75
C GLU A 73 6.29 13.56 -18.72
N ARG A 74 5.14 13.60 -18.02
CA ARG A 74 4.13 14.67 -18.14
C ARG A 74 3.93 15.50 -16.89
N ASP A 75 4.89 15.59 -16.01
CA ASP A 75 4.78 16.39 -14.77
C ASP A 75 3.53 16.04 -13.93
N PHE A 76 3.09 14.76 -13.97
CA PHE A 76 1.87 14.30 -13.33
C PHE A 76 1.84 14.62 -11.83
N PHE A 77 2.95 14.38 -11.14
CA PHE A 77 3.07 14.63 -9.71
C PHE A 77 3.08 16.12 -9.38
N GLN A 78 3.65 16.95 -10.24
CA GLN A 78 3.68 18.42 -10.08
C GLN A 78 2.30 19.05 -10.27
N ARG A 79 1.42 18.42 -11.07
CA ARG A 79 0.04 18.89 -11.33
C ARG A 79 -0.95 18.48 -10.24
N PHE A 80 -0.54 17.69 -9.29
CA PHE A 80 -1.39 17.31 -8.18
C PHE A 80 -1.71 18.52 -7.31
N ASP A 81 -3.01 18.78 -7.14
CA ASP A 81 -3.53 19.86 -6.29
C ASP A 81 -4.29 19.26 -5.10
N PRO A 82 -3.68 19.25 -3.91
CA PRO A 82 -4.27 18.66 -2.74
C PRO A 82 -5.55 19.35 -2.24
N SER A 83 -5.81 20.58 -2.69
CA SER A 83 -7.04 21.30 -2.35
C SER A 83 -8.28 20.75 -3.06
N LYS A 84 -8.10 20.01 -4.16
CA LYS A 84 -9.19 19.45 -4.98
C LYS A 84 -9.56 18.04 -4.61
N ALA A 85 -8.58 17.19 -4.32
CA ALA A 85 -8.80 15.79 -3.96
C ALA A 85 -7.56 15.21 -3.30
N GLY A 86 -7.74 14.12 -2.52
CA GLY A 86 -6.61 13.31 -2.05
C GLY A 86 -5.90 12.60 -3.21
N PHE A 87 -4.59 12.35 -3.01
CA PHE A 87 -3.74 11.79 -4.08
C PHE A 87 -4.25 10.45 -4.62
N ARG A 88 -4.74 9.57 -3.77
CA ARG A 88 -5.30 8.27 -4.18
C ARG A 88 -6.48 8.44 -5.17
N THR A 89 -7.35 9.40 -4.90
CA THR A 89 -8.49 9.72 -5.79
C THR A 89 -8.01 10.38 -7.09
N TYR A 90 -7.07 11.31 -7.00
CA TYR A 90 -6.46 11.97 -8.16
C TYR A 90 -5.81 10.94 -9.10
N LEU A 91 -5.00 10.03 -8.55
CA LEU A 91 -4.34 8.97 -9.31
C LEU A 91 -5.38 8.06 -10.01
N ARG A 92 -6.40 7.59 -9.28
CA ARG A 92 -7.45 6.74 -9.85
C ARG A 92 -8.17 7.40 -11.03
N LEU A 93 -8.54 8.68 -10.88
CA LEU A 93 -9.20 9.42 -11.95
C LEU A 93 -8.28 9.63 -13.18
N ALA A 94 -6.98 9.84 -12.95
CA ALA A 94 -6.02 9.95 -14.03
C ALA A 94 -5.84 8.62 -14.77
N VAL A 95 -5.73 7.51 -14.05
CA VAL A 95 -5.68 6.16 -14.62
C VAL A 95 -6.93 5.88 -15.44
N GLU A 96 -8.10 6.21 -14.93
CA GLU A 96 -9.37 6.02 -15.61
C GLU A 96 -9.41 6.76 -16.95
N ARG A 97 -9.04 8.04 -16.97
CA ARG A 97 -8.96 8.85 -18.19
C ARG A 97 -7.93 8.30 -19.18
N PHE A 98 -6.77 7.91 -18.68
CA PHE A 98 -5.70 7.35 -19.52
C PHE A 98 -6.15 6.05 -20.20
N ALA A 99 -6.71 5.11 -19.42
CA ALA A 99 -7.16 3.82 -19.93
C ALA A 99 -8.36 3.95 -20.87
N ALA A 100 -9.31 4.86 -20.59
CA ALA A 100 -10.44 5.16 -21.48
C ALA A 100 -9.96 5.68 -22.84
N ASN A 101 -9.05 6.65 -22.86
CA ASN A 101 -8.49 7.18 -24.10
C ASN A 101 -7.77 6.13 -24.95
N ARG A 102 -7.03 5.21 -24.30
CA ARG A 102 -6.36 4.09 -24.99
C ARG A 102 -7.39 3.09 -25.55
N HIS A 103 -8.40 2.76 -24.76
CA HIS A 103 -9.47 1.87 -25.19
C HIS A 103 -10.25 2.43 -26.39
N GLU A 104 -10.55 3.73 -26.40
CA GLU A 104 -11.19 4.38 -27.54
C GLU A 104 -10.30 4.39 -28.78
N ALA A 105 -8.98 4.60 -28.62
CA ALA A 105 -8.04 4.55 -29.73
C ALA A 105 -7.95 3.13 -30.34
N GLU A 106 -7.88 2.08 -29.50
CA GLU A 106 -7.89 0.67 -29.93
C GLU A 106 -9.18 0.34 -30.69
N ASN A 107 -10.34 0.78 -30.18
CA ASN A 107 -11.64 0.54 -30.80
C ASN A 107 -11.79 1.29 -32.15
N ARG A 108 -11.22 2.47 -32.30
CA ARG A 108 -11.19 3.19 -33.59
C ARG A 108 -10.35 2.44 -34.62
N GLN A 109 -9.20 1.89 -34.24
CA GLN A 109 -8.35 1.07 -35.12
C GLN A 109 -9.05 -0.25 -35.51
N LYS A 110 -9.76 -0.91 -34.58
CA LYS A 110 -10.48 -2.15 -34.84
C LYS A 110 -11.70 -1.98 -35.73
N ARG A 111 -12.43 -0.86 -35.64
CA ARG A 111 -13.55 -0.55 -36.56
C ARG A 111 -13.13 -0.38 -38.02
N GLY A 112 -11.85 -0.11 -38.27
CA GLY A 112 -11.28 -0.12 -39.62
C GLY A 112 -10.86 -1.52 -40.13
N GLY A 113 -10.96 -2.58 -39.31
CA GLY A 113 -10.43 -3.91 -39.63
C GLY A 113 -11.22 -5.08 -39.06
N GLY A 114 -12.56 -5.02 -38.99
CA GLY A 114 -13.49 -6.16 -38.84
C GLY A 114 -13.03 -7.39 -38.01
N VAL A 115 -12.73 -7.24 -36.71
CA VAL A 115 -12.41 -8.38 -35.83
C VAL A 115 -13.39 -8.47 -34.67
N GLU A 116 -14.07 -9.62 -34.54
CA GLU A 116 -14.98 -9.99 -33.47
C GLU A 116 -14.29 -10.09 -32.11
N PHE A 117 -15.04 -9.72 -31.06
CA PHE A 117 -14.60 -9.80 -29.68
C PHE A 117 -14.48 -11.25 -29.20
N ALA A 118 -13.30 -11.66 -28.74
CA ALA A 118 -13.16 -12.86 -27.95
C ALA A 118 -13.82 -12.69 -26.57
N ASN A 119 -14.64 -13.65 -26.19
CA ASN A 119 -15.25 -13.73 -24.86
C ASN A 119 -14.19 -13.78 -23.79
N LEU A 120 -14.21 -12.79 -22.91
CA LEU A 120 -13.37 -12.74 -21.72
C LEU A 120 -14.02 -13.57 -20.61
N ASP A 121 -13.21 -14.40 -19.97
CA ASP A 121 -13.57 -15.24 -18.84
C ASP A 121 -14.49 -14.51 -17.84
N GLU A 122 -15.63 -15.12 -17.56
CA GLU A 122 -16.67 -14.70 -16.63
C GLU A 122 -16.25 -14.81 -15.14
N GLN A 123 -15.01 -14.55 -14.79
CA GLN A 123 -14.57 -14.70 -13.38
C GLN A 123 -14.64 -13.41 -12.55
N ALA A 124 -15.41 -12.41 -12.96
CA ALA A 124 -15.73 -11.27 -12.09
C ALA A 124 -17.21 -11.30 -11.67
N SER A 125 -17.64 -12.38 -11.05
CA SER A 125 -18.94 -12.45 -10.34
C SER A 125 -18.78 -11.94 -8.88
N GLY A 126 -18.14 -10.80 -8.69
CA GLY A 126 -18.07 -10.11 -7.41
C GLY A 126 -18.96 -8.88 -7.43
N THR A 127 -19.77 -8.70 -6.40
CA THR A 127 -20.62 -7.53 -6.14
C THR A 127 -19.81 -6.24 -5.88
N GLU A 128 -18.48 -6.31 -5.87
CA GLU A 128 -17.58 -5.18 -5.58
C GLU A 128 -17.37 -4.30 -6.82
N SER A 129 -17.45 -2.98 -6.62
CA SER A 129 -17.14 -2.02 -7.69
C SER A 129 -15.63 -2.01 -8.02
N PRO A 130 -15.21 -1.62 -9.24
CA PRO A 130 -13.79 -1.43 -9.55
C PRO A 130 -13.10 -0.46 -8.58
N GLU A 131 -13.82 0.53 -8.07
CA GLU A 131 -13.37 1.49 -7.07
C GLU A 131 -13.12 0.83 -5.71
N ASP A 132 -13.96 -0.11 -5.30
CA ASP A 132 -13.77 -0.87 -4.06
C ASP A 132 -12.58 -1.82 -4.20
N ILE A 133 -12.45 -2.52 -5.33
CA ILE A 133 -11.28 -3.37 -5.63
C ILE A 133 -9.99 -2.55 -5.57
N TYR A 134 -9.97 -1.34 -6.15
CA TYR A 134 -8.83 -0.44 -6.09
C TYR A 134 -8.47 -0.06 -4.66
N PHE A 135 -9.47 0.29 -3.83
CA PHE A 135 -9.25 0.64 -2.42
C PHE A 135 -8.75 -0.54 -1.60
N GLN A 136 -9.38 -1.71 -1.75
CA GLN A 136 -8.98 -2.92 -1.02
C GLN A 136 -7.55 -3.33 -1.36
N GLU A 137 -7.16 -3.26 -2.64
CA GLU A 137 -5.81 -3.61 -3.05
C GLU A 137 -4.79 -2.58 -2.57
N TRP A 138 -5.14 -1.28 -2.59
CA TRP A 138 -4.30 -0.24 -2.01
C TRP A 138 -4.09 -0.46 -0.51
N ARG A 139 -5.14 -0.81 0.22
CA ARG A 139 -5.05 -1.16 1.64
C ARG A 139 -4.12 -2.34 1.88
N ARG A 140 -4.30 -3.42 1.12
CA ARG A 140 -3.43 -4.61 1.19
C ARG A 140 -1.97 -4.25 0.94
N GLN A 141 -1.70 -3.46 -0.08
CA GLN A 141 -0.35 -3.07 -0.44
C GLN A 141 0.29 -2.18 0.63
N LEU A 142 -0.47 -1.26 1.21
CA LEU A 142 -0.01 -0.42 2.32
C LEU A 142 0.44 -1.26 3.53
N PHE A 143 -0.38 -2.25 3.91
CA PHE A 143 -0.03 -3.18 5.00
C PHE A 143 1.14 -4.08 4.63
N ALA A 144 1.19 -4.64 3.44
CA ALA A 144 2.29 -5.49 2.99
C ALA A 144 3.64 -4.76 3.09
N LEU A 145 3.72 -3.54 2.58
CA LEU A 145 4.92 -2.72 2.66
C LEU A 145 5.30 -2.34 4.10
N ALA A 146 4.31 -2.10 4.97
CA ALA A 146 4.59 -1.83 6.38
C ALA A 146 5.08 -3.08 7.14
N ILE A 147 4.62 -4.27 6.76
CA ILE A 147 5.09 -5.55 7.29
C ILE A 147 6.55 -5.79 6.86
N GLU A 148 6.90 -5.49 5.61
CA GLU A 148 8.28 -5.55 5.12
C GLU A 148 9.20 -4.59 5.91
N ASP A 149 8.75 -3.36 6.18
CA ASP A 149 9.49 -2.41 7.03
C ASP A 149 9.69 -2.94 8.45
N LEU A 150 8.63 -3.53 9.04
CA LEU A 150 8.71 -4.12 10.37
C LEU A 150 9.72 -5.27 10.40
N ARG A 151 9.68 -6.15 9.39
CA ARG A 151 10.64 -7.24 9.24
C ARG A 151 12.08 -6.72 9.17
N ALA A 152 12.33 -5.77 8.28
CA ALA A 152 13.65 -5.17 8.12
C ALA A 152 14.16 -4.55 9.43
N ALA A 153 13.32 -3.77 10.10
CA ALA A 153 13.65 -3.15 11.39
C ALA A 153 13.92 -4.19 12.51
N CYS A 154 13.18 -5.31 12.51
CA CYS A 154 13.43 -6.41 13.46
C CYS A 154 14.77 -7.07 13.21
N LEU A 155 15.11 -7.35 11.95
CA LEU A 155 16.38 -7.98 11.57
C LEU A 155 17.57 -7.08 11.92
N GLU A 156 17.48 -5.80 11.60
CA GLU A 156 18.51 -4.79 11.90
C GLU A 156 18.73 -4.63 13.41
N ALA A 157 17.66 -4.68 14.20
CA ALA A 157 17.70 -4.56 15.66
C ALA A 157 18.02 -5.89 16.37
N GLY A 158 18.26 -7.00 15.66
CA GLY A 158 18.49 -8.32 16.24
C GLY A 158 17.26 -8.95 16.92
N LYS A 159 16.06 -8.44 16.64
CA LYS A 159 14.75 -8.90 17.19
C LYS A 159 14.16 -10.06 16.39
N HIS A 160 14.98 -11.08 16.16
CA HIS A 160 14.59 -12.24 15.33
C HIS A 160 13.45 -13.05 15.96
N THR A 161 13.48 -13.21 17.28
CA THR A 161 12.43 -13.99 18.00
C THR A 161 11.11 -13.23 18.02
N GLU A 162 11.12 -11.92 18.26
CA GLU A 162 9.92 -11.07 18.23
C GLU A 162 9.27 -11.11 16.84
N TRP A 163 10.08 -11.04 15.78
CA TRP A 163 9.60 -11.17 14.42
C TRP A 163 9.00 -12.57 14.18
N ALA A 164 9.72 -13.65 14.51
CA ALA A 164 9.28 -15.01 14.27
C ALA A 164 7.96 -15.34 15.00
N VAL A 165 7.78 -14.84 16.22
CA VAL A 165 6.52 -14.97 16.98
C VAL A 165 5.37 -14.22 16.31
N PHE A 166 5.62 -12.98 15.86
CA PHE A 166 4.63 -12.17 15.17
C PHE A 166 4.23 -12.80 13.83
N GLU A 167 5.20 -13.22 13.02
CA GLU A 167 4.98 -13.89 11.74
C GLU A 167 4.15 -15.18 11.90
N ALA A 168 4.51 -16.02 12.86
CA ALA A 168 3.83 -17.26 13.12
C ALA A 168 2.39 -17.09 13.62
N TYR A 169 2.09 -15.99 14.34
CA TYR A 169 0.78 -15.77 14.94
C TYR A 169 -0.13 -14.85 14.11
N ASP A 170 0.36 -13.68 13.71
CA ASP A 170 -0.46 -12.65 13.07
C ASP A 170 -0.44 -12.71 11.53
N LEU A 171 0.59 -13.33 10.93
CA LEU A 171 0.73 -13.46 9.48
C LEU A 171 0.51 -14.91 8.99
N ALA A 172 0.17 -15.84 9.86
CA ALA A 172 -0.08 -17.22 9.48
C ALA A 172 -1.24 -17.33 8.49
N GLU A 173 -1.02 -18.09 7.42
CA GLU A 173 -2.07 -18.54 6.52
C GLU A 173 -2.66 -19.84 7.08
N GLY A 174 -3.83 -19.78 7.72
CA GLY A 174 -4.49 -20.93 8.31
C GLY A 174 -4.69 -20.84 9.83
N ASP A 175 -4.65 -21.99 10.51
CA ASP A 175 -4.87 -22.06 11.96
C ASP A 175 -3.73 -21.37 12.72
N ARG A 176 -4.09 -20.44 13.57
CA ARG A 176 -3.13 -19.76 14.43
C ARG A 176 -2.63 -20.69 15.52
N PRO A 177 -1.31 -20.80 15.75
CA PRO A 177 -0.77 -21.56 16.88
C PRO A 177 -1.25 -20.95 18.19
N ASP A 178 -1.45 -21.78 19.22
CA ASP A 178 -1.70 -21.27 20.55
C ASP A 178 -0.41 -20.74 21.21
N TYR A 179 -0.55 -20.05 22.34
CA TYR A 179 0.60 -19.46 23.02
C TYR A 179 1.55 -20.50 23.61
N ALA A 180 1.05 -21.67 23.99
CA ALA A 180 1.87 -22.78 24.50
C ALA A 180 2.70 -23.41 23.38
N GLU A 181 2.17 -23.45 22.17
CA GLU A 181 2.91 -23.89 20.99
C GLU A 181 4.02 -22.89 20.62
N LEU A 182 3.72 -21.58 20.63
CA LEU A 182 4.71 -20.54 20.39
C LEU A 182 5.82 -20.54 21.45
N GLU A 183 5.48 -20.76 22.72
CA GLU A 183 6.45 -20.94 23.82
C GLU A 183 7.42 -22.08 23.51
N ARG A 184 6.87 -23.27 23.19
CA ARG A 184 7.69 -24.45 22.86
C ARG A 184 8.54 -24.25 21.61
N ARG A 185 7.97 -23.65 20.56
CA ARG A 185 8.60 -23.45 19.26
C ARG A 185 9.74 -22.46 19.31
N HIS A 186 9.60 -21.39 20.09
CA HIS A 186 10.55 -20.28 20.13
C HIS A 186 11.38 -20.25 21.43
N GLY A 187 11.12 -21.14 22.39
CA GLY A 187 11.86 -21.22 23.66
C GLY A 187 11.68 -19.99 24.55
N VAL A 188 10.50 -19.36 24.53
CA VAL A 188 10.21 -18.12 25.27
C VAL A 188 8.96 -18.32 26.14
N ALA A 189 8.88 -17.69 27.31
CA ALA A 189 7.70 -17.75 28.16
C ALA A 189 6.46 -17.14 27.48
N GLN A 190 5.26 -17.61 27.81
CA GLN A 190 3.99 -17.09 27.26
C GLN A 190 3.80 -15.58 27.51
N THR A 191 4.30 -15.08 28.64
CA THR A 191 4.32 -13.63 28.91
C THR A 191 5.16 -12.86 27.90
N SER A 192 6.29 -13.43 27.47
CA SER A 192 7.13 -12.86 26.41
C SER A 192 6.41 -12.89 25.05
N VAL A 193 5.70 -13.99 24.72
CA VAL A 193 4.87 -14.08 23.51
C VAL A 193 3.87 -12.92 23.47
N THR A 194 3.13 -12.70 24.58
CA THR A 194 2.16 -11.59 24.68
C THR A 194 2.83 -10.22 24.46
N ASN A 195 3.99 -10.02 25.07
CA ASN A 195 4.73 -8.77 24.95
C ASN A 195 5.25 -8.55 23.53
N TYR A 196 5.78 -9.58 22.88
CA TYR A 196 6.28 -9.51 21.49
C TYR A 196 5.16 -9.18 20.51
N LEU A 197 4.02 -9.86 20.60
CA LEU A 197 2.86 -9.56 19.74
C LEU A 197 2.35 -8.13 19.96
N SER A 198 2.20 -7.72 21.22
CA SER A 198 1.74 -6.36 21.55
C SER A 198 2.71 -5.28 21.02
N TRP A 199 4.02 -5.51 21.15
CA TRP A 199 5.06 -4.62 20.63
C TRP A 199 5.03 -4.57 19.10
N ALA A 200 5.00 -5.72 18.43
CA ALA A 200 5.00 -5.81 16.97
C ALA A 200 3.76 -5.13 16.35
N ARG A 201 2.57 -5.36 16.92
CA ARG A 201 1.32 -4.73 16.47
C ARG A 201 1.36 -3.20 16.61
N ARG A 202 1.88 -2.68 17.75
CA ARG A 202 2.05 -1.23 17.93
C ARG A 202 3.04 -0.67 16.91
N ARG A 203 4.15 -1.37 16.66
CA ARG A 203 5.17 -0.94 15.70
C ARG A 203 4.64 -0.96 14.27
N LEU A 204 3.92 -2.03 13.88
CA LEU A 204 3.26 -2.13 12.58
C LEU A 204 2.27 -0.98 12.38
N ARG A 205 1.43 -0.70 13.38
CA ARG A 205 0.48 0.42 13.30
C ARG A 205 1.19 1.76 13.11
N ALA A 206 2.32 1.98 13.77
CA ALA A 206 3.12 3.19 13.59
C ALA A 206 3.69 3.28 12.15
N MET A 207 4.16 2.16 11.58
CA MET A 207 4.69 2.11 10.21
C MET A 207 3.59 2.36 9.17
N VAL A 208 2.42 1.72 9.32
CA VAL A 208 1.26 1.98 8.46
C VAL A 208 0.87 3.45 8.52
N THR A 209 0.81 4.02 9.73
CA THR A 209 0.49 5.44 9.95
C THR A 209 1.51 6.36 9.27
N ALA A 210 2.81 6.06 9.39
CA ALA A 210 3.87 6.85 8.76
C ALA A 210 3.80 6.80 7.23
N ARG A 211 3.58 5.61 6.65
CA ARG A 211 3.40 5.45 5.20
C ARG A 211 2.17 6.20 4.70
N LEU A 212 1.05 6.09 5.42
CA LEU A 212 -0.18 6.81 5.08
C LEU A 212 0.05 8.34 5.11
N ARG A 213 0.73 8.83 6.14
CA ARG A 213 1.07 10.25 6.26
C ARG A 213 1.95 10.74 5.10
N GLY A 214 2.84 9.91 4.59
CA GLY A 214 3.69 10.23 3.43
C GLY A 214 2.92 10.40 2.13
N VAL A 215 1.74 9.79 1.99
CA VAL A 215 0.92 9.86 0.76
C VAL A 215 -0.36 10.68 0.92
N THR A 216 -0.51 11.38 2.03
CA THR A 216 -1.60 12.32 2.29
C THR A 216 -1.05 13.74 2.37
N SER A 217 -1.78 14.70 1.82
CA SER A 217 -1.34 16.08 1.64
C SER A 217 -1.73 17.00 2.81
N GLY A 218 -2.49 16.50 3.79
CA GLY A 218 -2.92 17.30 4.93
C GLY A 218 -3.61 16.49 6.01
N GLU A 219 -3.80 17.11 7.17
CA GLU A 219 -4.37 16.45 8.37
C GLU A 219 -5.82 16.00 8.17
N GLY A 220 -6.58 16.70 7.32
CA GLY A 220 -7.96 16.31 6.98
C GLY A 220 -7.99 14.99 6.19
N GLU A 221 -7.26 14.93 5.08
CA GLU A 221 -7.13 13.72 4.26
C GLU A 221 -6.59 12.54 5.08
N PHE A 222 -5.54 12.79 5.87
CA PHE A 222 -4.95 11.77 6.73
C PHE A 222 -5.97 11.17 7.71
N ARG A 223 -6.78 11.99 8.38
CA ARG A 223 -7.83 11.50 9.30
C ARG A 223 -8.92 10.72 8.60
N ASP A 224 -9.30 11.14 7.41
CA ASP A 224 -10.33 10.45 6.63
C ASP A 224 -9.83 9.10 6.12
N GLU A 225 -8.61 9.02 5.61
CA GLU A 225 -7.99 7.77 5.19
C GLU A 225 -7.73 6.83 6.39
N MET A 226 -7.31 7.36 7.54
CA MET A 226 -7.16 6.56 8.76
C MET A 226 -8.49 5.95 9.21
N ARG A 227 -9.59 6.68 9.16
CA ARG A 227 -10.92 6.12 9.48
C ARG A 227 -11.30 5.00 8.53
N ARG A 228 -11.12 5.20 7.23
CA ARG A 228 -11.42 4.17 6.20
C ARG A 228 -10.53 2.94 6.29
N LEU A 229 -9.30 3.11 6.74
CA LEU A 229 -8.34 2.01 6.84
C LEU A 229 -8.68 1.05 7.99
N TRP A 230 -9.26 1.57 9.08
CA TRP A 230 -9.57 0.81 10.30
C TRP A 230 -11.06 0.54 10.50
N SER A 231 -11.92 0.95 9.57
CA SER A 231 -13.33 0.54 9.49
C SER A 231 -13.45 -0.84 8.86
#